data_2d14a04cd386ab6898f568ce76cadf57
#
_entry.id   2d14a04cd386ab6898f568ce76cadf57
#
_cell.length_a   1.000
_cell.length_b   1.000
_cell.length_c   1.000
_cell.angle_alpha   90.00
_cell.angle_beta   90.00
_cell.angle_gamma   90.00
#
_symmetry.space_group_name_H-M   'P 1'
#
loop_
_entity.id
_entity.type
_entity.pdbx_description
1 polymer ?
#
loop_
_entity_poly.entity_id
_entity_poly.type
_entity_poly.pdbx_seq_one_letter_code
_entity_poly.pdbx_strand_id
1 'polypeptide(L)'
;GMCIGYLQKGSLGAFFAWLGFTLPSGIIMIASAYGLLFYSDFFTEGLLSGIKACVVVIVFQAILGMSKQYLNDYKKILITLITTLILIFFTNNTYQIILIIISGVLGNFLFRQKTKAKQISLSIDYKPLFYLLLFVCILLIFPILNEIYNSDIILISDKFFRVGSLVFGGGHVVLPLLQNEIVNFNLIDKDTFLFGYGLAQIIPGPLFTSVSYTHLRAHETQR
;
A
#
# COMPACT_ATOMS: atom_id res chain seq x y z
N GLY A 1 -6.88 15.16 2.30
CA GLY A 1 -6.81 15.62 3.71
C GLY A 1 -5.57 16.43 3.97
N MET A 2 -4.36 15.84 3.96
CA MET A 2 -3.09 16.51 4.31
C MET A 2 -2.83 17.80 3.52
N CYS A 3 -3.03 17.81 2.20
CA CYS A 3 -2.80 19.01 1.39
C CYS A 3 -3.72 20.18 1.81
N ILE A 4 -4.98 19.90 2.11
CA ILE A 4 -5.92 20.93 2.57
C ILE A 4 -5.49 21.43 3.97
N GLY A 5 -5.13 20.53 4.86
CA GLY A 5 -4.61 20.89 6.18
C GLY A 5 -3.34 21.74 6.09
N TYR A 6 -2.42 21.39 5.19
CA TYR A 6 -1.20 22.17 4.96
C TYR A 6 -1.48 23.59 4.45
N LEU A 7 -2.42 23.73 3.52
CA LEU A 7 -2.83 25.03 2.99
C LEU A 7 -3.46 25.94 4.04
N GLN A 8 -4.12 25.36 5.05
CA GLN A 8 -4.79 26.13 6.11
C GLN A 8 -3.87 26.54 7.28
N LYS A 9 -3.04 25.60 7.75
CA LYS A 9 -2.23 25.75 8.97
C LYS A 9 -0.81 25.20 8.85
N GLY A 10 -0.27 25.10 7.64
CA GLY A 10 1.07 24.59 7.40
C GLY A 10 1.26 23.14 7.85
N SER A 11 2.45 22.78 8.31
CA SER A 11 2.80 21.41 8.71
C SER A 11 1.94 20.85 9.85
N LEU A 12 1.56 21.68 10.82
CA LEU A 12 0.66 21.28 11.90
C LEU A 12 -0.74 20.94 11.37
N GLY A 13 -1.26 21.75 10.45
CA GLY A 13 -2.55 21.46 9.80
C GLY A 13 -2.53 20.15 9.01
N ALA A 14 -1.44 19.87 8.31
CA ALA A 14 -1.26 18.59 7.61
C ALA A 14 -1.25 17.40 8.58
N PHE A 15 -0.53 17.53 9.70
CA PHE A 15 -0.44 16.50 10.72
C PHE A 15 -1.80 16.19 11.35
N PHE A 16 -2.54 17.20 11.79
CA PHE A 16 -3.86 16.98 12.38
C PHE A 16 -4.88 16.46 11.39
N ALA A 17 -4.82 16.88 10.13
CA ALA A 17 -5.68 16.33 9.07
C ALA A 17 -5.38 14.86 8.79
N TRP A 18 -4.10 14.46 8.81
CA TRP A 18 -3.71 13.05 8.70
C TRP A 18 -4.16 12.24 9.91
N LEU A 19 -3.92 12.74 11.11
CA LEU A 19 -4.29 12.07 12.36
C LEU A 19 -5.81 11.86 12.44
N GLY A 20 -6.61 12.89 12.17
CA GLY A 20 -8.08 12.81 12.20
C GLY A 20 -8.67 11.86 11.16
N PHE A 21 -7.97 11.63 10.04
CA PHE A 21 -8.39 10.68 9.02
C PHE A 21 -7.94 9.25 9.32
N THR A 22 -6.77 9.06 9.91
CA THR A 22 -6.16 7.74 10.11
C THR A 22 -6.51 7.13 11.47
N LEU A 23 -6.58 7.95 12.52
CA LEU A 23 -6.74 7.47 13.89
C LEU A 23 -8.08 6.74 14.13
N PRO A 24 -9.24 7.24 13.68
CA PRO A 24 -10.51 6.54 13.88
C PRO A 24 -10.52 5.16 13.22
N SER A 25 -10.06 5.07 11.96
CA SER A 25 -9.99 3.79 11.24
C SER A 25 -8.98 2.84 11.86
N GLY A 26 -7.83 3.34 12.33
CA GLY A 26 -6.83 2.54 13.04
C GLY A 26 -7.38 1.94 14.34
N ILE A 27 -8.11 2.73 15.13
CA ILE A 27 -8.74 2.25 16.38
C ILE A 27 -9.77 1.15 16.06
N ILE A 28 -10.63 1.36 15.06
CA ILE A 28 -11.63 0.35 14.66
C ILE A 28 -10.94 -0.93 14.18
N MET A 29 -9.86 -0.83 13.41
CA MET A 29 -9.10 -2.00 12.95
C MET A 29 -8.47 -2.76 14.11
N ILE A 30 -7.87 -2.08 15.08
CA ILE A 30 -7.32 -2.69 16.30
C ILE A 30 -8.43 -3.37 17.10
N ALA A 31 -9.56 -2.67 17.33
CA ALA A 31 -10.70 -3.23 18.03
C ALA A 31 -11.25 -4.49 17.32
N SER A 32 -11.30 -4.48 15.99
CA SER A 32 -11.70 -5.65 15.19
C SER A 32 -10.74 -6.82 15.32
N ALA A 33 -9.42 -6.55 15.41
CA ALA A 33 -8.41 -7.58 15.63
C ALA A 33 -8.58 -8.23 17.01
N TYR A 34 -8.77 -7.43 18.06
CA TYR A 34 -9.07 -7.95 19.40
C TYR A 34 -10.42 -8.66 19.45
N GLY A 35 -11.45 -8.13 18.79
CA GLY A 35 -12.75 -8.77 18.69
C GLY A 35 -12.65 -10.21 18.13
N LEU A 36 -11.82 -10.41 17.11
CA LEU A 36 -11.59 -11.71 16.49
C LEU A 36 -10.82 -12.67 17.42
N LEU A 37 -9.97 -12.14 18.31
CA LEU A 37 -9.23 -12.95 19.28
C LEU A 37 -10.10 -13.40 20.44
N PHE A 38 -10.90 -12.50 21.00
CA PHE A 38 -11.64 -12.76 22.24
C PHE A 38 -13.06 -13.28 21.99
N TYR A 39 -13.64 -13.04 20.82
CA TYR A 39 -14.99 -13.40 20.44
C TYR A 39 -15.03 -14.17 19.12
N SER A 40 -14.16 -15.20 18.99
CA SER A 40 -14.08 -16.04 17.78
C SER A 40 -15.44 -16.62 17.37
N ASP A 41 -16.28 -16.99 18.35
CA ASP A 41 -17.61 -17.57 18.13
C ASP A 41 -18.59 -16.61 17.44
N PHE A 42 -18.38 -15.30 17.55
CA PHE A 42 -19.19 -14.30 16.87
C PHE A 42 -18.84 -14.17 15.37
N PHE A 43 -17.61 -14.51 15.02
CA PHE A 43 -17.13 -14.48 13.65
C PHE A 43 -17.37 -15.83 12.98
N THR A 44 -18.62 -16.09 12.63
CA THR A 44 -19.02 -17.30 11.92
C THR A 44 -18.28 -17.44 10.59
N GLU A 45 -18.05 -18.69 10.15
CA GLU A 45 -17.44 -18.97 8.83
C GLU A 45 -18.17 -18.26 7.68
N GLY A 46 -19.49 -18.09 7.82
CA GLY A 46 -20.31 -17.35 6.87
C GLY A 46 -19.94 -15.87 6.77
N LEU A 47 -19.67 -15.19 7.90
CA LEU A 47 -19.23 -13.80 7.92
C LEU A 47 -17.85 -13.64 7.28
N LEU A 48 -16.92 -14.53 7.61
CA LEU A 48 -15.57 -14.54 7.03
C LEU A 48 -15.61 -14.74 5.52
N SER A 49 -16.41 -15.70 5.05
CA SER A 49 -16.59 -15.96 3.63
C SER A 49 -17.26 -14.80 2.91
N GLY A 50 -18.25 -14.15 3.55
CA GLY A 50 -18.90 -12.96 3.01
C GLY A 50 -17.92 -11.78 2.83
N ILE A 51 -17.06 -11.50 3.81
CA ILE A 51 -16.05 -10.44 3.72
C ILE A 51 -15.03 -10.76 2.61
N LYS A 52 -14.57 -12.01 2.50
CA LYS A 52 -13.68 -12.43 1.41
C LYS A 52 -14.33 -12.24 0.02
N ALA A 53 -15.60 -12.56 -0.12
CA ALA A 53 -16.34 -12.32 -1.36
C ALA A 53 -16.44 -10.82 -1.69
N CYS A 54 -16.69 -9.97 -0.71
CA CYS A 54 -16.68 -8.52 -0.89
C CYS A 54 -15.32 -8.01 -1.39
N VAL A 55 -14.20 -8.53 -0.88
CA VAL A 55 -12.86 -8.15 -1.35
C VAL A 55 -12.71 -8.40 -2.85
N VAL A 56 -13.17 -9.55 -3.35
CA VAL A 56 -13.10 -9.88 -4.79
C VAL A 56 -13.89 -8.88 -5.63
N VAL A 57 -15.10 -8.54 -5.19
CA VAL A 57 -15.95 -7.55 -5.90
C VAL A 57 -15.30 -6.17 -5.91
N ILE A 58 -14.75 -5.72 -4.77
CA ILE A 58 -14.10 -4.41 -4.66
C ILE A 58 -12.86 -4.34 -5.56
N VAL A 59 -12.02 -5.37 -5.57
CA VAL A 59 -10.83 -5.43 -6.44
C VAL A 59 -11.25 -5.43 -7.91
N PHE A 60 -12.28 -6.18 -8.28
CA PHE A 60 -12.82 -6.19 -9.65
C PHE A 60 -13.35 -4.82 -10.07
N GLN A 61 -14.11 -4.16 -9.21
CA GLN A 61 -14.60 -2.80 -9.45
C GLN A 61 -13.46 -1.80 -9.61
N ALA A 62 -12.40 -1.93 -8.83
CA ALA A 62 -11.22 -1.09 -8.95
C ALA A 62 -10.50 -1.28 -10.29
N ILE A 63 -10.32 -2.53 -10.74
CA ILE A 63 -9.74 -2.85 -12.05
C ILE A 63 -10.58 -2.23 -13.16
N LEU A 64 -11.91 -2.37 -13.11
CA LEU A 64 -12.81 -1.75 -14.09
C LEU A 64 -12.72 -0.22 -14.08
N GLY A 65 -12.65 0.40 -12.89
CA GLY A 65 -12.49 1.85 -12.76
C GLY A 65 -11.19 2.35 -13.38
N MET A 66 -10.07 1.70 -13.02
CA MET A 66 -8.75 2.02 -13.55
C MET A 66 -8.65 1.77 -15.07
N SER A 67 -9.22 0.67 -15.56
CA SER A 67 -9.20 0.37 -16.99
C SER A 67 -9.92 1.45 -17.80
N LYS A 68 -11.09 1.89 -17.37
CA LYS A 68 -11.83 2.98 -18.02
C LYS A 68 -11.09 4.31 -17.99
N GLN A 69 -10.32 4.57 -16.93
CA GLN A 69 -9.61 5.83 -16.77
C GLN A 69 -8.30 5.87 -17.56
N TYR A 70 -7.56 4.79 -17.61
CA TYR A 70 -6.19 4.77 -18.13
C TYR A 70 -6.04 4.06 -19.48
N LEU A 71 -6.89 3.08 -19.81
CA LEU A 71 -6.78 2.28 -21.03
C LEU A 71 -7.59 2.86 -22.20
N ASN A 72 -7.38 4.15 -22.50
CA ASN A 72 -8.10 4.86 -23.55
C ASN A 72 -7.44 4.72 -24.93
N ASP A 73 -6.28 4.05 -25.04
CA ASP A 73 -5.51 3.89 -26.27
C ASP A 73 -5.08 2.43 -26.39
N TYR A 74 -5.13 1.88 -27.63
CA TYR A 74 -4.73 0.49 -27.91
C TYR A 74 -3.29 0.20 -27.49
N LYS A 75 -2.38 1.18 -27.58
CA LYS A 75 -0.99 1.05 -27.15
C LYS A 75 -0.88 0.83 -25.63
N LYS A 76 -1.70 1.54 -24.85
CA LYS A 76 -1.75 1.38 -23.39
C LYS A 76 -2.32 0.01 -23.03
N ILE A 77 -3.36 -0.43 -23.74
CA ILE A 77 -3.94 -1.78 -23.55
C ILE A 77 -2.89 -2.84 -23.84
N LEU A 78 -2.14 -2.72 -24.94
CA LEU A 78 -1.10 -3.67 -25.29
C LEU A 78 0.02 -3.75 -24.25
N ILE A 79 0.53 -2.61 -23.77
CA ILE A 79 1.53 -2.55 -22.71
C ILE A 79 0.99 -3.22 -21.45
N THR A 80 -0.25 -2.92 -21.04
CA THR A 80 -0.86 -3.52 -19.86
C THR A 80 -1.01 -5.03 -20.01
N LEU A 81 -1.45 -5.54 -21.15
CA LEU A 81 -1.56 -6.98 -21.40
C LEU A 81 -0.21 -7.67 -21.32
N ILE A 82 0.82 -7.10 -21.97
CA ILE A 82 2.17 -7.68 -21.95
C ILE A 82 2.73 -7.69 -20.52
N THR A 83 2.63 -6.57 -19.81
CA THR A 83 3.12 -6.50 -18.40
C THR A 83 2.37 -7.45 -17.48
N THR A 84 1.06 -7.58 -17.64
CA THR A 84 0.26 -8.54 -16.87
C THR A 84 0.68 -9.98 -17.16
N LEU A 85 0.90 -10.31 -18.43
CA LEU A 85 1.32 -11.64 -18.85
C LEU A 85 2.70 -12.01 -18.27
N ILE A 86 3.64 -11.07 -18.30
CA ILE A 86 4.96 -11.26 -17.68
C ILE A 86 4.83 -11.47 -16.16
N LEU A 87 4.01 -10.69 -15.47
CA LEU A 87 3.81 -10.80 -14.01
C LEU A 87 3.13 -12.11 -13.59
N ILE A 88 2.33 -12.73 -14.44
CA ILE A 88 1.74 -14.06 -14.17
C ILE A 88 2.83 -15.14 -14.11
N PHE A 89 3.84 -15.06 -15.00
CA PHE A 89 4.94 -16.02 -15.04
C PHE A 89 6.07 -15.71 -14.05
N PHE A 90 6.28 -14.44 -13.74
CA PHE A 90 7.36 -13.96 -12.87
C PHE A 90 6.79 -13.22 -11.67
N THR A 91 6.48 -13.95 -10.61
CA THR A 91 5.80 -13.43 -9.40
C THR A 91 6.70 -12.68 -8.41
N ASN A 92 8.00 -12.54 -8.68
CA ASN A 92 8.92 -11.89 -7.76
C ASN A 92 8.78 -10.34 -7.82
N ASN A 93 8.79 -9.69 -6.65
CA ASN A 93 8.69 -8.24 -6.50
C ASN A 93 9.71 -7.45 -7.34
N THR A 94 10.90 -8.01 -7.57
CA THR A 94 11.94 -7.38 -8.40
C THR A 94 11.48 -7.15 -9.84
N TYR A 95 10.78 -8.12 -10.44
CA TYR A 95 10.26 -7.98 -11.80
C TYR A 95 9.17 -6.91 -11.89
N GLN A 96 8.36 -6.76 -10.86
CA GLN A 96 7.35 -5.72 -10.80
C GLN A 96 7.97 -4.32 -10.87
N ILE A 97 9.03 -4.06 -10.10
CA ILE A 97 9.75 -2.78 -10.11
C ILE A 97 10.39 -2.53 -11.49
N ILE A 98 11.07 -3.54 -12.04
CA ILE A 98 11.69 -3.45 -13.36
C ILE A 98 10.66 -3.13 -14.44
N LEU A 99 9.51 -3.79 -14.43
CA LEU A 99 8.42 -3.55 -15.38
C LEU A 99 7.82 -2.15 -15.26
N ILE A 100 7.70 -1.62 -14.04
CA ILE A 100 7.26 -0.22 -13.83
C ILE A 100 8.24 0.74 -14.50
N ILE A 101 9.54 0.57 -14.29
CA ILE A 101 10.58 1.42 -14.87
C ILE A 101 10.56 1.30 -16.41
N ILE A 102 10.55 0.08 -16.94
CA ILE A 102 10.51 -0.17 -18.39
C ILE A 102 9.26 0.45 -19.01
N SER A 103 8.09 0.23 -18.40
CA SER A 103 6.83 0.79 -18.89
C SER A 103 6.82 2.32 -18.84
N GLY A 104 7.44 2.92 -17.83
CA GLY A 104 7.61 4.37 -17.72
C GLY A 104 8.49 4.94 -18.83
N VAL A 105 9.63 4.30 -19.11
CA VAL A 105 10.53 4.68 -20.20
C VAL A 105 9.85 4.50 -21.57
N LEU A 106 9.22 3.35 -21.82
CA LEU A 106 8.45 3.11 -23.05
C LEU A 106 7.31 4.11 -23.20
N GLY A 107 6.59 4.42 -22.11
CA GLY A 107 5.54 5.41 -22.11
C GLY A 107 6.04 6.79 -22.53
N ASN A 108 7.21 7.22 -22.04
CA ASN A 108 7.81 8.49 -22.43
C ASN A 108 8.15 8.54 -23.93
N PHE A 109 8.62 7.42 -24.53
CA PHE A 109 8.91 7.37 -25.97
C PHE A 109 7.64 7.29 -26.81
N LEU A 110 6.66 6.47 -26.43
CA LEU A 110 5.46 6.19 -27.23
C LEU A 110 4.42 7.32 -27.15
N PHE A 111 4.35 8.01 -25.99
CA PHE A 111 3.35 9.05 -25.73
C PHE A 111 3.95 10.44 -25.58
N ARG A 112 5.13 10.68 -26.19
CA ARG A 112 5.80 11.98 -26.14
C ARG A 112 4.92 13.06 -26.78
N GLN A 113 4.10 13.70 -25.98
CA GLN A 113 3.39 14.91 -26.40
C GLN A 113 4.39 16.06 -26.43
N LYS A 114 4.40 16.82 -27.52
CA LYS A 114 5.11 18.11 -27.60
C LYS A 114 4.32 19.17 -26.80
N THR A 115 4.08 18.92 -25.54
CA THR A 115 3.64 19.97 -24.63
C THR A 115 4.81 20.94 -24.47
N LYS A 116 4.60 22.19 -24.84
CA LYS A 116 5.53 23.27 -24.45
C LYS A 116 5.58 23.26 -22.94
N ALA A 117 6.59 22.60 -22.38
CA ALA A 117 6.84 22.61 -20.95
C ALA A 117 7.01 24.07 -20.57
N LYS A 118 6.06 24.60 -19.81
CA LYS A 118 6.26 25.88 -19.13
C LYS A 118 7.52 25.66 -18.31
N GLN A 119 8.57 26.43 -18.60
CA GLN A 119 9.81 26.36 -17.83
C GLN A 119 9.44 26.72 -16.39
N ILE A 120 9.27 25.69 -15.58
CA ILE A 120 9.18 25.84 -14.15
C ILE A 120 10.61 26.09 -13.73
N SER A 121 10.94 27.31 -13.35
CA SER A 121 12.22 27.60 -12.69
C SER A 121 12.21 26.82 -11.37
N LEU A 122 12.89 25.68 -11.37
CA LEU A 122 13.14 24.90 -10.17
C LEU A 122 14.12 25.72 -9.31
N SER A 123 13.60 26.56 -8.44
CA SER A 123 14.36 27.01 -7.29
C SER A 123 14.57 25.77 -6.42
N ILE A 124 15.79 25.26 -6.38
CA ILE A 124 16.15 24.12 -5.53
C ILE A 124 16.08 24.61 -4.09
N ASP A 125 14.95 24.41 -3.45
CA ASP A 125 14.83 24.58 -2.01
C ASP A 125 15.46 23.35 -1.33
N TYR A 126 16.37 23.56 -0.40
CA TYR A 126 17.09 22.47 0.30
C TYR A 126 16.18 21.66 1.22
N LYS A 127 15.05 22.21 1.64
CA LYS A 127 14.11 21.53 2.54
C LYS A 127 13.52 20.24 1.95
N PRO A 128 13.01 20.21 0.69
CA PRO A 128 12.53 18.96 0.08
C PRO A 128 13.64 17.91 -0.06
N LEU A 129 14.86 18.34 -0.37
CA LEU A 129 16.01 17.43 -0.49
C LEU A 129 16.34 16.78 0.86
N PHE A 130 16.30 17.54 1.95
CA PHE A 130 16.51 17.01 3.29
C PHE A 130 15.47 15.94 3.66
N TYR A 131 14.19 16.18 3.40
CA TYR A 131 13.14 15.19 3.66
C TYR A 131 13.27 13.94 2.78
N LEU A 132 13.69 14.10 1.52
CA LEU A 132 13.98 12.99 0.63
C LEU A 132 15.14 12.13 1.16
N LEU A 133 16.24 12.76 1.57
CA LEU A 133 17.38 12.07 2.16
C LEU A 133 16.99 11.34 3.46
N LEU A 134 16.22 11.99 4.33
CA LEU A 134 15.71 11.37 5.55
C LEU A 134 14.87 10.13 5.24
N PHE A 135 13.98 10.21 4.25
CA PHE A 135 13.17 9.08 3.80
C PHE A 135 14.04 7.92 3.29
N VAL A 136 15.01 8.21 2.43
CA VAL A 136 15.95 7.20 1.90
C VAL A 136 16.80 6.60 3.02
N CYS A 137 17.27 7.43 3.98
CA CYS A 137 18.00 6.95 5.14
C CYS A 137 17.16 5.94 5.97
N ILE A 138 15.91 6.26 6.26
CA ILE A 138 15.02 5.36 7.00
C ILE A 138 14.84 4.05 6.23
N LEU A 139 14.64 4.10 4.92
CA LEU A 139 14.45 2.94 4.06
C LEU A 139 15.68 2.01 4.04
N LEU A 140 16.88 2.56 4.20
CA LEU A 140 18.12 1.79 4.25
C LEU A 140 18.49 1.33 5.66
N ILE A 141 18.12 2.10 6.69
CA ILE A 141 18.46 1.79 8.09
C ILE A 141 17.66 0.59 8.62
N PHE A 142 16.37 0.49 8.30
CA PHE A 142 15.53 -0.59 8.82
C PHE A 142 16.07 -2.00 8.56
N PRO A 143 16.48 -2.38 7.33
CA PRO A 143 17.04 -3.70 7.08
C PRO A 143 18.35 -3.94 7.84
N ILE A 144 19.20 -2.91 7.97
CA ILE A 144 20.46 -3.01 8.74
C ILE A 144 20.16 -3.23 10.21
N LEU A 145 19.21 -2.49 10.78
CA LEU A 145 18.79 -2.68 12.17
C LEU A 145 18.21 -4.08 12.40
N ASN A 146 17.47 -4.62 11.41
CA ASN A 146 16.91 -5.96 11.51
C ASN A 146 18.00 -7.04 11.54
N GLU A 147 19.07 -6.89 10.76
CA GLU A 147 20.22 -7.80 10.80
C GLU A 147 20.97 -7.75 12.13
N ILE A 148 21.07 -6.56 12.76
CA ILE A 148 21.81 -6.37 14.01
C ILE A 148 21.02 -6.88 15.22
N TYR A 149 19.73 -6.56 15.29
CA TYR A 149 18.92 -6.80 16.49
C TYR A 149 18.05 -8.04 16.43
N ASN A 150 17.83 -8.64 15.23
CA ASN A 150 16.95 -9.80 15.00
C ASN A 150 15.60 -9.69 15.75
N SER A 151 14.96 -8.52 15.69
CA SER A 151 13.75 -8.23 16.42
C SER A 151 12.55 -8.29 15.48
N ASP A 152 11.51 -9.05 15.87
CA ASP A 152 10.26 -9.16 15.09
C ASP A 152 9.59 -7.81 14.87
N ILE A 153 9.66 -6.90 15.84
CA ILE A 153 9.10 -5.54 15.71
C ILE A 153 9.82 -4.76 14.62
N ILE A 154 11.16 -4.87 14.56
CA ILE A 154 11.95 -4.18 13.53
C ILE A 154 11.67 -4.79 12.15
N LEU A 155 11.60 -6.12 12.07
CA LEU A 155 11.26 -6.84 10.84
C LEU A 155 9.90 -6.41 10.30
N ILE A 156 8.88 -6.44 11.13
CA ILE A 156 7.52 -6.06 10.74
C ILE A 156 7.48 -4.58 10.32
N SER A 157 8.15 -3.70 11.08
CA SER A 157 8.23 -2.28 10.76
C SER A 157 8.93 -2.03 9.41
N ASP A 158 10.03 -2.74 9.11
CA ASP A 158 10.72 -2.68 7.81
C ASP A 158 9.79 -3.08 6.67
N LYS A 159 9.11 -4.23 6.81
CA LYS A 159 8.18 -4.73 5.80
C LYS A 159 7.07 -3.73 5.49
N PHE A 160 6.43 -3.18 6.51
CA PHE A 160 5.38 -2.19 6.32
C PHE A 160 5.88 -0.87 5.75
N PHE A 161 7.05 -0.40 6.18
CA PHE A 161 7.64 0.81 5.65
C PHE A 161 8.01 0.65 4.17
N ARG A 162 8.58 -0.49 3.77
CA ARG A 162 8.88 -0.82 2.37
C ARG A 162 7.62 -0.87 1.52
N VAL A 163 6.60 -1.60 1.96
CA VAL A 163 5.34 -1.66 1.23
C VAL A 163 4.76 -0.26 1.07
N GLY A 164 4.72 0.53 2.16
CA GLY A 164 4.24 1.91 2.09
C GLY A 164 5.03 2.80 1.14
N SER A 165 6.35 2.58 1.04
CA SER A 165 7.26 3.34 0.17
C SER A 165 7.14 2.95 -1.31
N LEU A 166 6.82 1.69 -1.61
CA LEU A 166 6.74 1.13 -2.96
C LEU A 166 5.34 1.16 -3.57
N VAL A 167 4.36 1.64 -2.84
CA VAL A 167 3.00 1.77 -3.36
C VAL A 167 2.89 2.97 -4.30
N PHE A 168 2.89 2.69 -5.59
CA PHE A 168 2.60 3.65 -6.63
C PHE A 168 1.16 3.44 -7.13
N GLY A 169 0.25 4.33 -6.76
CA GLY A 169 -1.15 4.27 -7.20
C GLY A 169 -2.16 4.24 -6.07
N GLY A 170 -3.24 3.51 -6.24
CA GLY A 170 -4.31 3.41 -5.24
C GLY A 170 -4.10 2.28 -4.24
N GLY A 171 -4.93 2.24 -3.19
CA GLY A 171 -4.89 1.22 -2.15
C GLY A 171 -5.03 -0.23 -2.65
N HIS A 172 -5.53 -0.43 -3.86
CA HIS A 172 -5.66 -1.77 -4.48
C HIS A 172 -4.32 -2.41 -4.84
N VAL A 173 -3.26 -1.61 -5.04
CA VAL A 173 -1.89 -2.10 -5.27
C VAL A 173 -1.23 -2.56 -3.98
N VAL A 174 -1.74 -2.09 -2.84
CA VAL A 174 -1.24 -2.46 -1.51
C VAL A 174 -1.44 -3.94 -1.21
N LEU A 175 -2.59 -4.51 -1.63
CA LEU A 175 -2.95 -5.91 -1.32
C LEU A 175 -1.87 -6.92 -1.76
N PRO A 176 -1.47 -6.99 -3.04
CA PRO A 176 -0.45 -7.95 -3.47
C PRO A 176 0.92 -7.69 -2.85
N LEU A 177 1.29 -6.42 -2.63
CA LEU A 177 2.55 -6.08 -1.98
C LEU A 177 2.58 -6.51 -0.51
N LEU A 178 1.52 -6.20 0.25
CA LEU A 178 1.39 -6.65 1.64
C LEU A 178 1.32 -8.16 1.74
N GLN A 179 0.55 -8.82 0.86
CA GLN A 179 0.47 -10.27 0.86
C GLN A 179 1.83 -10.92 0.66
N ASN A 180 2.63 -10.44 -0.29
CA ASN A 180 3.96 -10.96 -0.56
C ASN A 180 4.92 -10.74 0.61
N GLU A 181 4.83 -9.60 1.30
CA GLU A 181 5.75 -9.27 2.39
C GLU A 181 5.32 -9.84 3.75
N ILE A 182 4.06 -10.19 3.94
CA ILE A 182 3.55 -10.62 5.25
C ILE A 182 3.17 -12.10 5.23
N VAL A 183 2.40 -12.54 4.23
CA VAL A 183 1.92 -13.94 4.15
C VAL A 183 3.05 -14.87 3.73
N ASN A 184 3.87 -14.50 2.74
CA ASN A 184 4.97 -15.33 2.27
C ASN A 184 6.10 -15.49 3.30
N PHE A 185 6.20 -14.55 4.27
CA PHE A 185 7.11 -14.68 5.41
C PHE A 185 6.49 -15.39 6.62
N ASN A 186 5.29 -15.99 6.45
CA ASN A 186 4.56 -16.71 7.51
C ASN A 186 4.29 -15.88 8.77
N LEU A 187 4.21 -14.55 8.65
CA LEU A 187 3.88 -13.68 9.77
C LEU A 187 2.40 -13.77 10.13
N ILE A 188 1.54 -13.98 9.12
CA ILE A 188 0.10 -14.16 9.28
C ILE A 188 -0.40 -15.13 8.21
N ASP A 189 -1.40 -15.94 8.53
CA ASP A 189 -2.08 -16.79 7.55
C ASP A 189 -2.88 -15.96 6.53
N LYS A 190 -3.04 -16.52 5.34
CA LYS A 190 -3.70 -15.86 4.21
C LYS A 190 -5.14 -15.46 4.50
N ASP A 191 -5.87 -16.29 5.23
CA ASP A 191 -7.28 -16.07 5.52
C ASP A 191 -7.48 -14.90 6.48
N THR A 192 -6.68 -14.85 7.55
CA THR A 192 -6.64 -13.73 8.50
C THR A 192 -6.23 -12.42 7.80
N PHE A 193 -5.24 -12.49 6.89
CA PHE A 193 -4.83 -11.34 6.10
C PHE A 193 -5.96 -10.81 5.20
N LEU A 194 -6.63 -11.69 4.45
CA LEU A 194 -7.75 -11.31 3.57
C LEU A 194 -8.93 -10.74 4.35
N PHE A 195 -9.20 -11.27 5.54
CA PHE A 195 -10.22 -10.73 6.42
C PHE A 195 -9.89 -9.30 6.86
N GLY A 196 -8.67 -9.06 7.38
CA GLY A 196 -8.23 -7.72 7.78
C GLY A 196 -8.24 -6.72 6.64
N TYR A 197 -7.86 -7.15 5.43
CA TYR A 197 -7.94 -6.30 4.24
C TYR A 197 -9.39 -5.99 3.88
N GLY A 198 -10.28 -6.98 3.93
CA GLY A 198 -11.72 -6.78 3.69
C GLY A 198 -12.35 -5.80 4.67
N LEU A 199 -12.01 -5.91 5.95
CA LEU A 199 -12.44 -4.94 6.97
C LEU A 199 -11.96 -3.53 6.66
N ALA A 200 -10.70 -3.36 6.25
CA ALA A 200 -10.15 -2.06 5.89
C ALA A 200 -10.84 -1.42 4.67
N GLN A 201 -11.48 -2.20 3.81
CA GLN A 201 -12.29 -1.69 2.70
C GLN A 201 -13.67 -1.20 3.14
N ILE A 202 -14.21 -1.76 4.21
CA ILE A 202 -15.54 -1.40 4.75
C ILE A 202 -15.43 -0.17 5.66
N ILE A 203 -14.33 -0.06 6.41
CA ILE A 203 -14.09 1.03 7.37
C ILE A 203 -13.69 2.29 6.62
N PRO A 204 -14.34 3.43 6.86
CA PRO A 204 -13.96 4.69 6.23
C PRO A 204 -12.59 5.17 6.75
N GLY A 205 -11.59 5.17 5.87
CA GLY A 205 -10.23 5.58 6.22
C GLY A 205 -9.22 5.19 5.15
N PRO A 206 -7.93 5.43 5.39
CA PRO A 206 -6.89 4.97 4.46
C PRO A 206 -6.75 3.44 4.53
N LEU A 207 -6.66 2.78 3.38
CA LEU A 207 -6.49 1.32 3.30
C LEU A 207 -5.28 0.79 4.08
N PHE A 208 -4.27 1.64 4.27
CA PHE A 208 -3.11 1.32 5.11
C PHE A 208 -3.42 1.09 6.58
N THR A 209 -4.61 1.41 7.08
CA THR A 209 -5.02 1.04 8.44
C THR A 209 -5.16 -0.47 8.62
N SER A 210 -5.25 -1.25 7.54
CA SER A 210 -5.11 -2.71 7.59
C SER A 210 -3.79 -3.15 8.23
N VAL A 211 -2.75 -2.32 8.15
CA VAL A 211 -1.46 -2.50 8.83
C VAL A 211 -1.63 -2.64 10.34
N SER A 212 -2.50 -1.85 10.96
CA SER A 212 -2.77 -1.92 12.41
C SER A 212 -3.32 -3.29 12.82
N TYR A 213 -4.20 -3.85 12.00
CA TYR A 213 -4.76 -5.19 12.20
C TYR A 213 -3.69 -6.28 12.01
N THR A 214 -2.96 -6.22 10.91
CA THR A 214 -1.97 -7.24 10.55
C THR A 214 -0.77 -7.23 11.49
N HIS A 215 -0.33 -6.04 11.95
CA HIS A 215 0.75 -5.91 12.93
C HIS A 215 0.39 -6.57 14.26
N LEU A 216 -0.83 -6.34 14.75
CA LEU A 216 -1.28 -6.92 16.00
C LEU A 216 -1.35 -8.45 15.90
N ARG A 217 -1.92 -8.97 14.81
CA ARG A 217 -2.05 -10.41 14.59
C ARG A 217 -0.70 -11.11 14.39
N ALA A 218 0.23 -10.50 13.65
CA ALA A 218 1.58 -11.03 13.47
C ALA A 218 2.33 -11.17 14.80
N HIS A 219 2.20 -10.18 15.68
CA HIS A 219 2.85 -10.20 16.99
C HIS A 219 2.29 -11.29 17.93
N GLU A 220 1.02 -11.68 17.75
CA GLU A 220 0.40 -12.74 18.57
C GLU A 220 0.64 -14.14 18.03
N THR A 221 0.79 -14.31 16.71
CA THR A 221 1.07 -15.62 16.10
C THR A 221 2.49 -16.11 16.45
N GLN A 222 3.37 -15.21 16.87
CA GLN A 222 4.76 -15.52 17.25
C GLN A 222 4.95 -15.77 18.76
N ARG A 223 3.91 -15.65 19.57
CA ARG A 223 3.89 -16.04 20.99
C ARG A 223 3.30 -17.42 21.17
#